data_26b84177fe070270f23b345f8bfa174b
#
_entry.id   26b84177fe070270f23b345f8bfa174b
#
_cell.length_a   1.000
_cell.length_b   1.000
_cell.length_c   1.000
_cell.angle_alpha   90.00
_cell.angle_beta   90.00
_cell.angle_gamma   90.00
#
_symmetry.space_group_name_H-M   'P 1'
#
loop_
_entity.id
_entity.type
_entity.pdbx_description
1 polymer ?
#
loop_
_entity_poly.entity_id
_entity_poly.type
_entity_poly.pdbx_seq_one_letter_code
_entity_poly.pdbx_strand_id
1 'polypeptide(L)'
;MSKPILLTVDDDPEVLNAIERDLRQHFRTDYRVVKASSGAQALETITELKQRGSQLALFLVDERMPHMTGTQFLSEAIKVFPDARKVLLTAYADTETAIKAINQIGLDHYLMKPWEPPSTRLYPVLEDLLSEWHAKARQIGRAHV
;
A
#
# COMPACT_ATOMS: atom_id res chain seq x y z
N MET A 1 14.42 13.20 10.71
CA MET A 1 13.53 13.02 9.57
C MET A 1 12.66 11.81 9.76
N SER A 2 11.39 11.93 9.43
CA SER A 2 10.48 10.81 9.60
C SER A 2 10.67 9.79 8.48
N LYS A 3 10.46 8.52 8.82
CA LYS A 3 10.52 7.43 7.86
C LYS A 3 9.32 7.47 6.93
N PRO A 4 9.48 7.06 5.66
CA PRO A 4 8.32 6.89 4.79
C PRO A 4 7.37 5.84 5.35
N ILE A 5 6.12 5.94 4.98
CA ILE A 5 5.04 5.12 5.53
C ILE A 5 4.62 4.04 4.56
N LEU A 6 4.38 2.84 5.10
CA LEU A 6 3.67 1.75 4.45
C LEU A 6 2.29 1.69 5.10
N LEU A 7 1.24 1.85 4.32
CA LEU A 7 -0.14 1.78 4.81
C LEU A 7 -0.79 0.50 4.34
N THR A 8 -1.30 -0.31 5.27
CA THR A 8 -2.04 -1.52 4.95
C THR A 8 -3.48 -1.42 5.43
N VAL A 9 -4.41 -1.90 4.60
CA VAL A 9 -5.85 -1.79 4.85
C VAL A 9 -6.52 -3.13 4.64
N ASP A 10 -7.26 -3.60 5.64
CA ASP A 10 -8.03 -4.84 5.58
C ASP A 10 -9.11 -4.79 6.65
N ASP A 11 -10.32 -5.24 6.32
CA ASP A 11 -11.43 -5.24 7.27
C ASP A 11 -11.43 -6.44 8.21
N ASP A 12 -10.65 -7.48 7.90
CA ASP A 12 -10.51 -8.65 8.78
C ASP A 12 -9.39 -8.38 9.78
N PRO A 13 -9.71 -8.30 11.09
CA PRO A 13 -8.70 -7.98 12.10
C PRO A 13 -7.55 -8.96 12.17
N GLU A 14 -7.82 -10.25 11.96
CA GLU A 14 -6.76 -11.27 11.99
C GLU A 14 -5.79 -11.10 10.83
N VAL A 15 -6.31 -10.86 9.63
CA VAL A 15 -5.49 -10.63 8.45
C VAL A 15 -4.70 -9.33 8.60
N LEU A 16 -5.37 -8.26 9.05
CA LEU A 16 -4.74 -6.96 9.23
C LEU A 16 -3.58 -7.04 10.23
N ASN A 17 -3.79 -7.72 11.36
CA ASN A 17 -2.74 -7.88 12.35
C ASN A 17 -1.57 -8.73 11.84
N ALA A 18 -1.88 -9.77 11.06
CA ALA A 18 -0.85 -10.64 10.49
C ALA A 18 0.02 -9.89 9.48
N ILE A 19 -0.60 -9.13 8.59
CA ILE A 19 0.18 -8.38 7.59
C ILE A 19 0.97 -7.24 8.24
N GLU A 20 0.41 -6.57 9.24
CA GLU A 20 1.13 -5.55 10.00
C GLU A 20 2.37 -6.14 10.65
N ARG A 21 2.22 -7.29 11.31
CA ARG A 21 3.34 -7.99 11.94
C ARG A 21 4.44 -8.29 10.93
N ASP A 22 4.06 -8.86 9.78
CA ASP A 22 5.02 -9.24 8.75
C ASP A 22 5.71 -8.01 8.16
N LEU A 23 4.99 -6.94 7.93
CA LEU A 23 5.59 -5.69 7.43
C LEU A 23 6.56 -5.09 8.44
N ARG A 24 6.19 -5.04 9.71
CA ARG A 24 7.06 -4.51 10.75
C ARG A 24 8.32 -5.35 10.93
N GLN A 25 8.19 -6.66 10.84
CA GLN A 25 9.31 -7.56 11.03
C GLN A 25 10.43 -7.29 10.04
N HIS A 26 10.08 -6.95 8.80
CA HIS A 26 11.06 -6.77 7.73
C HIS A 26 11.41 -5.31 7.46
N PHE A 27 10.45 -4.40 7.62
CA PHE A 27 10.59 -3.01 7.14
C PHE A 27 10.70 -1.96 8.22
N ARG A 28 10.52 -2.27 9.51
CA ARG A 28 10.43 -1.27 10.57
C ARG A 28 11.68 -0.40 10.72
N THR A 29 12.83 -0.88 10.29
CA THR A 29 14.07 -0.11 10.39
C THR A 29 14.05 1.13 9.52
N ASP A 30 13.49 1.00 8.30
CA ASP A 30 13.50 2.07 7.30
C ASP A 30 12.13 2.70 7.05
N TYR A 31 11.06 2.07 7.53
CA TYR A 31 9.69 2.49 7.27
C TYR A 31 8.84 2.45 8.53
N ARG A 32 7.83 3.30 8.54
CA ARG A 32 6.80 3.27 9.57
C ARG A 32 5.59 2.55 8.99
N VAL A 33 5.04 1.59 9.72
CA VAL A 33 3.87 0.81 9.28
C VAL A 33 2.63 1.35 9.96
N VAL A 34 1.61 1.69 9.17
CA VAL A 34 0.33 2.21 9.64
C VAL A 34 -0.76 1.30 9.09
N LYS A 35 -1.79 1.03 9.87
CA LYS A 35 -2.89 0.17 9.45
C LYS A 35 -4.23 0.89 9.57
N ALA A 36 -5.18 0.47 8.75
CA ALA A 36 -6.56 0.93 8.81
C ALA A 36 -7.49 -0.26 8.56
N SER A 37 -8.66 -0.25 9.16
CA SER A 37 -9.60 -1.38 9.11
C SER A 37 -10.73 -1.18 8.11
N SER A 38 -10.74 -0.07 7.39
CA SER A 38 -11.72 0.21 6.34
C SER A 38 -11.19 1.25 5.37
N GLY A 39 -11.81 1.33 4.20
CA GLY A 39 -11.47 2.36 3.23
C GLY A 39 -11.71 3.76 3.77
N ALA A 40 -12.82 3.97 4.49
CA ALA A 40 -13.13 5.28 5.08
C ALA A 40 -12.08 5.70 6.10
N GLN A 41 -11.69 4.80 7.00
CA GLN A 41 -10.65 5.06 7.98
C GLN A 41 -9.32 5.35 7.30
N ALA A 42 -9.00 4.60 6.25
CA ALA A 42 -7.77 4.79 5.50
C ALA A 42 -7.72 6.16 4.81
N LEU A 43 -8.85 6.63 4.25
CA LEU A 43 -8.93 7.96 3.65
C LEU A 43 -8.69 9.06 4.68
N GLU A 44 -9.28 8.94 5.87
CA GLU A 44 -9.02 9.88 6.95
C GLU A 44 -7.54 9.88 7.35
N THR A 45 -6.97 8.70 7.44
CA THR A 45 -5.56 8.53 7.81
C THR A 45 -4.64 9.20 6.79
N ILE A 46 -4.85 8.97 5.49
CA ILE A 46 -3.97 9.58 4.48
C ILE A 46 -4.11 11.09 4.42
N THR A 47 -5.30 11.61 4.68
CA THR A 47 -5.52 13.05 4.75
C THR A 47 -4.70 13.67 5.87
N GLU A 48 -4.73 13.06 7.05
CA GLU A 48 -3.92 13.52 8.19
C GLU A 48 -2.42 13.42 7.90
N LEU A 49 -1.99 12.32 7.31
CA LEU A 49 -0.58 12.13 6.96
C LEU A 49 -0.10 13.19 5.98
N LYS A 50 -0.93 13.51 4.99
CA LYS A 50 -0.60 14.56 4.01
C LYS A 50 -0.46 15.92 4.69
N GLN A 51 -1.37 16.25 5.60
CA GLN A 51 -1.34 17.52 6.34
C GLN A 51 -0.08 17.64 7.18
N ARG A 52 0.43 16.54 7.71
CA ARG A 52 1.65 16.50 8.53
C ARG A 52 2.93 16.53 7.69
N GLY A 53 2.82 16.51 6.38
CA GLY A 53 3.99 16.45 5.51
C GLY A 53 4.66 15.09 5.46
N SER A 54 3.97 14.02 5.89
CA SER A 54 4.52 12.67 5.85
C SER A 54 4.62 12.16 4.41
N GLN A 55 5.60 11.31 4.16
CA GLN A 55 5.74 10.62 2.87
C GLN A 55 5.12 9.24 2.96
N LEU A 56 4.30 8.88 2.00
CA LEU A 56 3.69 7.56 1.92
C LEU A 56 4.24 6.84 0.70
N ALA A 57 4.95 5.74 0.93
CA ALA A 57 5.68 5.05 -0.12
C ALA A 57 4.86 3.94 -0.78
N LEU A 58 3.98 3.28 -0.02
CA LEU A 58 3.30 2.09 -0.53
C LEU A 58 1.97 1.86 0.20
N PHE A 59 0.96 1.49 -0.60
CA PHE A 59 -0.32 0.98 -0.13
C PHE A 59 -0.38 -0.52 -0.34
N LEU A 60 -0.78 -1.26 0.69
CA LEU A 60 -1.08 -2.70 0.59
C LEU A 60 -2.51 -2.91 1.09
N VAL A 61 -3.44 -3.13 0.18
CA VAL A 61 -4.87 -2.99 0.44
C VAL A 61 -5.65 -4.23 0.01
N ASP A 62 -6.52 -4.72 0.89
CA ASP A 62 -7.45 -5.79 0.56
C ASP A 62 -8.51 -5.29 -0.41
N GLU A 63 -8.89 -6.10 -1.40
CA GLU A 63 -9.91 -5.73 -2.37
C GLU A 63 -11.32 -5.83 -1.79
N ARG A 64 -11.63 -6.91 -1.10
CA ARG A 64 -12.99 -7.16 -0.60
C ARG A 64 -13.20 -6.59 0.78
N MET A 65 -13.72 -5.36 0.83
CA MET A 65 -14.09 -4.70 2.08
C MET A 65 -15.51 -4.16 1.96
N PRO A 66 -16.28 -4.12 3.08
CA PRO A 66 -17.61 -3.53 3.07
C PRO A 66 -17.56 -2.05 2.72
N HIS A 67 -18.58 -1.56 2.05
CA HIS A 67 -18.82 -0.14 1.74
C HIS A 67 -17.83 0.49 0.75
N MET A 68 -16.57 0.11 0.78
CA MET A 68 -15.56 0.64 -0.13
C MET A 68 -14.54 -0.45 -0.43
N THR A 69 -14.42 -0.85 -1.70
CA THR A 69 -13.42 -1.83 -2.11
C THR A 69 -12.03 -1.24 -2.09
N GLY A 70 -11.00 -2.11 -2.12
CA GLY A 70 -9.63 -1.65 -2.22
C GLY A 70 -9.38 -0.81 -3.46
N THR A 71 -9.94 -1.21 -4.60
CA THR A 71 -9.83 -0.44 -5.85
C THR A 71 -10.46 0.95 -5.72
N GLN A 72 -11.63 1.04 -5.09
CA GLN A 72 -12.28 2.32 -4.86
C GLN A 72 -11.45 3.21 -3.94
N PHE A 73 -10.91 2.64 -2.86
CA PHE A 73 -10.03 3.37 -1.97
C PHE A 73 -8.81 3.91 -2.73
N LEU A 74 -8.13 3.05 -3.49
CA LEU A 74 -6.93 3.44 -4.23
C LEU A 74 -7.22 4.54 -5.25
N SER A 75 -8.39 4.50 -5.89
CA SER A 75 -8.80 5.55 -6.82
C SER A 75 -8.83 6.93 -6.17
N GLU A 76 -9.23 6.99 -4.91
CA GLU A 76 -9.21 8.24 -4.15
C GLU A 76 -7.82 8.55 -3.60
N ALA A 77 -7.12 7.52 -3.14
CA ALA A 77 -5.81 7.67 -2.51
C ALA A 77 -4.74 8.22 -3.47
N ILE A 78 -4.81 7.89 -4.75
CA ILE A 78 -3.85 8.39 -5.73
C ILE A 78 -3.91 9.90 -5.91
N LYS A 79 -5.05 10.52 -5.57
CA LYS A 79 -5.19 11.98 -5.61
C LYS A 79 -4.39 12.66 -4.50
N VAL A 80 -4.15 11.94 -3.40
CA VAL A 80 -3.44 12.45 -2.23
C VAL A 80 -1.95 12.11 -2.30
N PHE A 81 -1.63 10.86 -2.63
CA PHE A 81 -0.25 10.37 -2.75
C PHE A 81 -0.07 9.68 -4.11
N PRO A 82 0.06 10.45 -5.19
CA PRO A 82 0.09 9.86 -6.55
C PRO A 82 1.31 8.99 -6.83
N ASP A 83 2.41 9.21 -6.13
CA ASP A 83 3.64 8.46 -6.37
C ASP A 83 3.77 7.21 -5.51
N ALA A 84 2.91 7.03 -4.51
CA ALA A 84 2.94 5.82 -3.68
C ALA A 84 2.65 4.59 -4.54
N ARG A 85 3.40 3.53 -4.29
CA ARG A 85 3.18 2.26 -4.99
C ARG A 85 1.90 1.62 -4.47
N LYS A 86 1.15 0.98 -5.36
CA LYS A 86 -0.20 0.49 -5.07
C LYS A 86 -0.25 -1.01 -5.27
N VAL A 87 -0.52 -1.74 -4.20
CA VAL A 87 -0.59 -3.21 -4.21
C VAL A 87 -1.94 -3.64 -3.66
N LEU A 88 -2.66 -4.47 -4.40
CA LEU A 88 -3.86 -5.14 -3.90
C LEU A 88 -3.49 -6.50 -3.33
N LEU A 89 -4.06 -6.82 -2.18
CA LEU A 89 -4.00 -8.15 -1.59
C LEU A 89 -5.37 -8.79 -1.79
N THR A 90 -5.45 -9.80 -2.63
CA THR A 90 -6.72 -10.29 -3.14
C THR A 90 -6.88 -11.79 -2.93
N ALA A 91 -8.13 -12.22 -2.73
CA ALA A 91 -8.47 -13.64 -2.76
C ALA A 91 -8.49 -14.12 -4.22
N TYR A 92 -8.41 -15.43 -4.39
CA TYR A 92 -8.31 -16.06 -5.70
C TYR A 92 -9.38 -15.59 -6.71
N ALA A 93 -10.58 -15.32 -6.24
CA ALA A 93 -11.72 -14.99 -7.11
C ALA A 93 -11.69 -13.56 -7.68
N ASP A 94 -10.74 -12.71 -7.24
CA ASP A 94 -10.75 -11.29 -7.58
C ASP A 94 -9.73 -10.90 -8.65
N THR A 95 -9.21 -11.88 -9.41
CA THR A 95 -8.16 -11.64 -10.41
C THR A 95 -8.61 -10.67 -11.51
N GLU A 96 -9.86 -10.77 -11.96
CA GLU A 96 -10.38 -9.86 -12.99
C GLU A 96 -10.43 -8.41 -12.50
N THR A 97 -10.82 -8.22 -11.24
CA THR A 97 -10.84 -6.89 -10.61
C THR A 97 -9.44 -6.31 -10.55
N ALA A 98 -8.45 -7.14 -10.20
CA ALA A 98 -7.06 -6.70 -10.16
C ALA A 98 -6.56 -6.28 -11.54
N ILE A 99 -6.90 -7.04 -12.58
CA ILE A 99 -6.50 -6.70 -13.96
C ILE A 99 -7.10 -5.36 -14.38
N LYS A 100 -8.37 -5.13 -14.08
CA LYS A 100 -9.02 -3.84 -14.37
C LYS A 100 -8.33 -2.70 -13.61
N ALA A 101 -7.95 -2.92 -12.37
CA ALA A 101 -7.28 -1.92 -11.55
C ALA A 101 -5.91 -1.54 -12.13
N ILE A 102 -5.16 -2.50 -12.67
CA ILE A 102 -3.89 -2.21 -13.34
C ILE A 102 -4.11 -1.19 -14.45
N ASN A 103 -5.15 -1.35 -15.24
CA ASN A 103 -5.42 -0.49 -16.38
C ASN A 103 -6.04 0.86 -15.99
N GLN A 104 -6.89 0.90 -14.97
CA GLN A 104 -7.67 2.08 -14.62
C GLN A 104 -7.00 3.00 -13.62
N ILE A 105 -6.30 2.45 -12.62
CA ILE A 105 -5.71 3.24 -11.53
C ILE A 105 -4.19 3.12 -11.46
N GLY A 106 -3.58 2.40 -12.39
CA GLY A 106 -2.13 2.23 -12.37
C GLY A 106 -1.65 1.38 -11.21
N LEU A 107 -2.36 0.29 -10.92
CA LEU A 107 -1.96 -0.65 -9.89
C LEU A 107 -0.58 -1.22 -10.21
N ASP A 108 0.32 -1.20 -9.26
CA ASP A 108 1.70 -1.66 -9.49
C ASP A 108 1.84 -3.17 -9.38
N HIS A 109 1.06 -3.79 -8.51
CA HIS A 109 1.14 -5.23 -8.32
C HIS A 109 -0.09 -5.73 -7.57
N TYR A 110 -0.40 -7.02 -7.69
CA TYR A 110 -1.35 -7.66 -6.80
C TYR A 110 -0.75 -8.94 -6.25
N LEU A 111 -1.10 -9.25 -5.00
CA LEU A 111 -0.67 -10.46 -4.29
C LEU A 111 -1.89 -11.26 -3.91
N MET A 112 -1.75 -12.57 -3.92
CA MET A 112 -2.84 -13.47 -3.52
C MET A 112 -2.69 -13.88 -2.06
N LYS A 113 -3.82 -13.96 -1.38
CA LYS A 113 -3.87 -14.54 -0.03
C LYS A 113 -3.83 -16.07 -0.15
N PRO A 114 -3.11 -16.75 0.70
CA PRO A 114 -2.16 -16.25 1.69
C PRO A 114 -0.82 -15.86 1.05
N TRP A 115 -0.12 -14.91 1.68
CA TRP A 115 1.18 -14.43 1.20
C TRP A 115 2.36 -15.18 1.81
N GLU A 116 2.13 -16.35 2.34
CA GLU A 116 3.17 -17.14 3.00
C GLU A 116 3.94 -18.01 2.02
N PRO A 117 5.26 -18.18 2.21
CA PRO A 117 6.05 -17.49 3.23
C PRO A 117 6.37 -16.04 2.81
N PRO A 118 6.34 -15.09 3.76
CA PRO A 118 6.58 -13.69 3.42
C PRO A 118 7.94 -13.43 2.78
N SER A 119 8.94 -14.21 3.16
CA SER A 119 10.32 -14.05 2.65
C SER A 119 10.43 -14.25 1.14
N THR A 120 9.52 -15.01 0.53
CA THR A 120 9.53 -15.25 -0.90
C THR A 120 8.37 -14.62 -1.65
N ARG A 121 7.22 -14.46 -0.99
CA ARG A 121 6.00 -13.99 -1.66
C ARG A 121 5.67 -12.53 -1.39
N LEU A 122 6.11 -11.98 -0.28
CA LEU A 122 5.78 -10.61 0.10
C LEU A 122 6.97 -9.67 -0.02
N TYR A 123 8.05 -9.96 0.73
CA TYR A 123 9.14 -9.01 0.88
C TYR A 123 9.85 -8.66 -0.43
N PRO A 124 10.18 -9.62 -1.32
CA PRO A 124 10.86 -9.25 -2.56
C PRO A 124 10.04 -8.32 -3.45
N VAL A 125 8.73 -8.54 -3.52
CA VAL A 125 7.83 -7.71 -4.31
C VAL A 125 7.81 -6.28 -3.77
N LEU A 126 7.63 -6.13 -2.46
CA LEU A 126 7.58 -4.82 -1.84
C LEU A 126 8.92 -4.11 -1.89
N GLU A 127 10.03 -4.84 -1.73
CA GLU A 127 11.37 -4.26 -1.84
C GLU A 127 11.60 -3.65 -3.23
N ASP A 128 11.20 -4.36 -4.28
CA ASP A 128 11.34 -3.87 -5.65
C ASP A 128 10.53 -2.60 -5.86
N LEU A 129 9.28 -2.59 -5.41
CA LEU A 129 8.41 -1.42 -5.54
C LEU A 129 8.92 -0.23 -4.73
N LEU A 130 9.41 -0.48 -3.52
CA LEU A 130 9.97 0.57 -2.68
C LEU A 130 11.26 1.14 -3.29
N SER A 131 12.06 0.30 -3.91
CA SER A 131 13.24 0.75 -4.64
C SER A 131 12.87 1.71 -5.78
N GLU A 132 11.82 1.37 -6.53
CA GLU A 132 11.29 2.24 -7.58
C GLU A 132 10.76 3.57 -7.02
N TRP A 133 10.06 3.52 -5.88
CA TRP A 133 9.55 4.72 -5.23
C TRP A 133 10.70 5.67 -4.85
N HIS A 134 11.75 5.12 -4.24
CA HIS A 134 12.93 5.91 -3.87
C HIS A 134 13.63 6.50 -5.10
N ALA A 135 13.74 5.75 -6.17
CA ALA A 135 14.36 6.24 -7.40
C ALA A 135 13.59 7.42 -7.97
N LYS A 136 12.26 7.35 -8.00
CA LYS A 136 11.41 8.43 -8.47
C LYS A 136 11.50 9.66 -7.56
N ALA A 137 11.52 9.46 -6.26
CA ALA A 137 11.67 10.55 -5.30
C ALA A 137 13.00 11.29 -5.50
N ARG A 138 14.08 10.57 -5.76
CA ARG A 138 15.38 11.19 -6.05
C ARG A 138 15.35 11.99 -7.34
N GLN A 139 14.67 11.50 -8.39
CA GLN A 139 14.54 12.22 -9.66
C GLN A 139 13.78 13.53 -9.47
N ILE A 140 12.67 13.49 -8.72
CA ILE A 140 11.88 14.68 -8.42
C ILE A 140 12.73 15.69 -7.65
N GLY A 141 13.47 15.23 -6.64
CA GLY A 141 14.38 16.08 -5.88
C GLY A 141 15.43 16.76 -6.75
N ARG A 142 15.99 16.04 -7.71
CA ARG A 142 16.97 16.60 -8.65
C ARG A 142 16.36 17.65 -9.57
N ALA A 143 15.11 17.46 -9.96
CA ALA A 143 14.42 18.38 -10.86
C ALA A 143 14.14 19.74 -10.19
N HIS A 144 14.15 19.82 -8.88
CA HIS A 144 13.90 21.03 -8.12
C HIS A 144 15.17 21.75 -7.67
N VAL A 145 16.32 21.25 -8.01
CA VAL A 145 17.60 21.84 -7.64
C VAL A 145 18.10 22.89 -8.64
#